data_a4cf0aa3175610c40090bbfbfcab09b6
#
_entry.id   a4cf0aa3175610c40090bbfbfcab09b6
#
_cell.length_a   1.000
_cell.length_b   1.000
_cell.length_c   1.000
_cell.angle_alpha   90.00
_cell.angle_beta   90.00
_cell.angle_gamma   90.00
#
_symmetry.space_group_name_H-M   'P 1'
#
loop_
_entity.id
_entity.type
_entity.pdbx_description
1 polymer ?
#
loop_
_entity_poly.entity_id
_entity_poly.type
_entity_poly.pdbx_seq_one_letter_code
_entity_poly.pdbx_strand_id
1 'polypeptide(L)'
;MNFVPPEEVVSPKANWRLVDVVLNKGEGDCAYAIGMWDNQRRVGFRWNGTDNSPIGNPQSRGLPTWTMLDRALHRAVLNQVAKKNPDKANIMRAFLGMPVEADD
;
A
#
# COMPACT_ATOMS: atom_id res chain seq x y z
N MET A 1 -17.38 -6.45 8.25
CA MET A 1 -16.91 -6.03 6.91
C MET A 1 -16.49 -7.24 6.12
N ASN A 2 -16.93 -7.31 4.88
CA ASN A 2 -16.73 -8.51 4.06
C ASN A 2 -15.86 -8.24 2.85
N PHE A 3 -14.81 -7.47 3.01
CA PHE A 3 -13.81 -7.31 1.95
C PHE A 3 -12.50 -7.93 2.41
N VAL A 4 -11.66 -8.31 1.43
CA VAL A 4 -10.36 -8.91 1.71
C VAL A 4 -9.46 -7.84 2.34
N PRO A 5 -8.92 -8.09 3.55
CA PRO A 5 -8.02 -7.12 4.17
C PRO A 5 -6.76 -6.91 3.33
N PRO A 6 -6.27 -5.69 3.17
CA PRO A 6 -5.07 -5.47 2.36
C PRO A 6 -3.85 -6.23 2.87
N GLU A 7 -3.80 -6.52 4.17
CA GLU A 7 -2.69 -7.32 4.74
C GLU A 7 -2.64 -8.74 4.19
N GLU A 8 -3.76 -9.24 3.67
CA GLU A 8 -3.83 -10.58 3.08
C GLU A 8 -3.61 -10.59 1.58
N VAL A 9 -3.44 -9.41 0.96
CA VAL A 9 -3.22 -9.31 -0.48
C VAL A 9 -1.74 -9.41 -0.74
N VAL A 10 -1.30 -10.60 -1.15
CA VAL A 10 0.13 -10.90 -1.31
C VAL A 10 0.52 -11.17 -2.76
N SER A 11 -0.43 -11.12 -3.67
CA SER A 11 -0.18 -11.34 -5.10
C SER A 11 0.18 -10.03 -5.81
N PRO A 12 0.95 -10.10 -6.89
CA PRO A 12 1.51 -11.29 -7.52
C PRO A 12 2.80 -11.75 -6.82
N LYS A 13 2.79 -12.98 -6.31
CA LYS A 13 3.89 -13.50 -5.49
C LYS A 13 5.21 -13.61 -6.25
N ALA A 14 5.16 -13.75 -7.56
CA ALA A 14 6.39 -13.87 -8.36
C ALA A 14 7.21 -12.57 -8.33
N ASN A 15 6.55 -11.43 -8.15
CA ASN A 15 7.19 -10.11 -8.25
C ASN A 15 7.13 -9.32 -6.95
N TRP A 16 6.07 -9.51 -6.16
CA TRP A 16 5.75 -8.64 -5.03
C TRP A 16 5.92 -9.37 -3.71
N ARG A 17 6.59 -8.71 -2.78
CA ARG A 17 6.68 -9.16 -1.39
C ARG A 17 6.22 -8.02 -0.49
N LEU A 18 5.03 -8.19 0.07
CA LEU A 18 4.44 -7.21 0.98
C LEU A 18 5.26 -7.12 2.25
N VAL A 19 5.63 -5.91 2.65
CA VAL A 19 6.35 -5.65 3.89
C VAL A 19 5.40 -5.14 4.96
N ASP A 20 4.61 -4.11 4.64
CA ASP A 20 3.68 -3.55 5.62
C ASP A 20 2.59 -2.75 4.89
N VAL A 21 1.37 -2.82 5.39
CA VAL A 21 0.30 -1.93 4.95
C VAL A 21 0.40 -0.65 5.78
N VAL A 22 0.70 0.46 5.15
CA VAL A 22 0.97 1.71 5.86
C VAL A 22 -0.27 2.59 6.02
N LEU A 23 -1.29 2.35 5.19
CA LEU A 23 -2.56 3.08 5.30
C LEU A 23 -3.67 2.24 4.71
N ASN A 24 -4.76 2.08 5.46
CA ASN A 24 -5.96 1.39 4.99
C ASN A 24 -7.15 2.30 5.28
N LYS A 25 -7.74 2.86 4.24
CA LYS A 25 -8.86 3.79 4.39
C LYS A 25 -10.22 3.10 4.52
N GLY A 26 -10.23 1.76 4.46
CA GLY A 26 -11.44 1.00 4.73
C GLY A 26 -12.19 0.56 3.48
N GLU A 27 -13.39 0.03 3.71
CA GLU A 27 -14.22 -0.56 2.67
C GLU A 27 -14.46 0.42 1.52
N GLY A 28 -14.25 -0.06 0.28
CA GLY A 28 -14.50 0.73 -0.93
C GLY A 28 -13.55 1.89 -1.15
N ASP A 29 -12.60 2.10 -0.24
CA ASP A 29 -11.59 3.15 -0.35
C ASP A 29 -10.23 2.50 -0.56
N CYS A 30 -9.18 3.28 -0.62
CA CYS A 30 -7.88 2.76 -1.01
C CYS A 30 -7.01 2.34 0.18
N ALA A 31 -5.99 1.56 -0.13
CA ALA A 31 -4.94 1.18 0.80
C ALA A 31 -3.58 1.37 0.12
N TYR A 32 -2.58 1.70 0.93
CA TYR A 32 -1.19 1.82 0.50
C TYR A 32 -0.33 0.88 1.30
N ALA A 33 0.67 0.31 0.64
CA ALA A 33 1.62 -0.60 1.28
C ALA A 33 3.03 -0.30 0.81
N ILE A 34 4.00 -0.76 1.59
CA ILE A 34 5.39 -0.79 1.18
C ILE A 34 5.79 -2.26 0.99
N GLY A 35 6.68 -2.48 0.05
CA GLY A 35 7.14 -3.83 -0.25
C GLY A 35 8.21 -3.83 -1.31
N MET A 36 8.60 -5.04 -1.70
CA MET A 36 9.63 -5.25 -2.73
C MET A 36 8.97 -5.73 -4.01
N TRP A 37 9.19 -5.00 -5.09
CA TRP A 37 8.78 -5.42 -6.44
C TRP A 37 10.05 -5.67 -7.25
N ASP A 38 10.28 -6.92 -7.63
CA ASP A 38 11.48 -7.33 -8.36
C ASP A 38 12.75 -6.78 -7.71
N ASN A 39 12.84 -6.93 -6.38
CA ASN A 39 13.98 -6.49 -5.57
C ASN A 39 14.14 -4.97 -5.47
N GLN A 40 13.11 -4.21 -5.83
CA GLN A 40 13.10 -2.75 -5.66
C GLN A 40 12.08 -2.36 -4.60
N ARG A 41 12.44 -1.43 -3.75
CA ARG A 41 11.54 -0.90 -2.72
C ARG A 41 10.52 0.01 -3.37
N ARG A 42 9.24 -0.31 -3.17
CA ARG A 42 8.14 0.39 -3.84
C ARG A 42 6.97 0.61 -2.91
N VAL A 43 6.13 1.54 -3.32
CA VAL A 43 4.81 1.75 -2.70
C VAL A 43 3.75 1.12 -3.60
N GLY A 44 2.93 0.28 -3.00
CA GLY A 44 1.78 -0.32 -3.68
C GLY A 44 0.49 0.41 -3.32
N PHE A 45 -0.44 0.35 -4.25
CA PHE A 45 -1.77 0.93 -4.13
C PHE A 45 -2.82 -0.09 -4.54
N ARG A 46 -3.99 -0.07 -3.85
CA ARG A 46 -5.14 -0.82 -4.29
C ARG A 46 -6.44 -0.21 -3.76
N TRP A 47 -7.54 -0.52 -4.42
CA TRP A 47 -8.86 -0.24 -3.89
C TRP A 47 -9.35 -1.47 -3.13
N ASN A 48 -9.78 -1.27 -1.90
CA ASN A 48 -10.44 -2.31 -1.12
C ASN A 48 -11.77 -2.66 -1.76
N GLY A 49 -12.20 -3.90 -1.56
CA GLY A 49 -13.50 -4.32 -2.00
C GLY A 49 -14.62 -3.84 -1.08
N THR A 50 -15.81 -4.29 -1.42
CA THR A 50 -17.04 -4.03 -0.67
C THR A 50 -17.73 -5.36 -0.40
N ASP A 51 -18.86 -5.34 0.30
CA ASP A 51 -19.64 -6.55 0.54
C ASP A 51 -20.08 -7.22 -0.76
N ASN A 52 -20.37 -6.42 -1.80
CA ASN A 52 -20.82 -6.96 -3.09
C ASN A 52 -19.67 -7.39 -4.00
N SER A 53 -18.47 -6.91 -3.75
CA SER A 53 -17.29 -7.21 -4.56
C SER A 53 -16.07 -7.21 -3.65
N PRO A 54 -15.90 -8.26 -2.83
CA PRO A 54 -14.94 -8.22 -1.72
C PRO A 54 -13.46 -8.21 -2.15
N ILE A 55 -13.14 -8.60 -3.36
CA ILE A 55 -11.75 -8.66 -3.82
C ILE A 55 -11.15 -7.27 -4.05
N GLY A 56 -11.98 -6.30 -4.45
CA GLY A 56 -11.48 -4.97 -4.79
C GLY A 56 -10.71 -4.94 -6.10
N ASN A 57 -9.84 -3.97 -6.26
CA ASN A 57 -9.06 -3.76 -7.49
C ASN A 57 -7.65 -3.30 -7.16
N PRO A 58 -6.63 -3.67 -7.94
CA PRO A 58 -6.70 -4.51 -9.13
C PRO A 58 -6.89 -5.99 -8.81
N GLN A 59 -7.24 -6.75 -9.84
CA GLN A 59 -7.39 -8.20 -9.75
C GLN A 59 -6.63 -8.84 -10.90
N SER A 60 -6.18 -10.06 -10.68
CA SER A 60 -5.61 -10.90 -11.73
C SER A 60 -6.18 -12.30 -11.55
N ARG A 61 -6.97 -12.75 -12.54
CA ARG A 61 -7.62 -14.08 -12.51
C ARG A 61 -8.42 -14.31 -11.24
N GLY A 62 -9.13 -13.26 -10.78
CA GLY A 62 -9.95 -13.34 -9.57
C GLY A 62 -9.20 -13.21 -8.26
N LEU A 63 -7.88 -13.00 -8.30
CA LEU A 63 -7.07 -12.79 -7.10
C LEU A 63 -6.78 -11.31 -6.91
N PRO A 64 -6.89 -10.79 -5.69
CA PRO A 64 -6.52 -9.39 -5.44
C PRO A 64 -5.01 -9.20 -5.60
N THR A 65 -4.63 -8.05 -6.16
CA THR A 65 -3.23 -7.70 -6.38
C THR A 65 -2.99 -6.24 -5.98
N TRP A 66 -1.73 -5.82 -6.08
CA TRP A 66 -1.31 -4.45 -5.85
C TRP A 66 -0.84 -3.81 -7.15
N THR A 67 -1.06 -2.50 -7.28
CA THR A 67 -0.49 -1.67 -8.35
C THR A 67 0.68 -0.90 -7.78
N MET A 68 1.83 -0.92 -8.48
CA MET A 68 2.99 -0.17 -8.02
C MET A 68 2.89 1.28 -8.47
N LEU A 69 3.16 2.19 -7.54
CA LEU A 69 3.16 3.62 -7.83
C LEU A 69 4.53 4.06 -8.32
N ASP A 70 4.54 5.08 -9.17
CA ASP A 70 5.76 5.78 -9.56
C ASP A 70 6.42 6.40 -8.31
N ARG A 71 7.74 6.40 -8.27
CA ARG A 71 8.50 7.01 -7.18
C ARG A 71 8.13 8.47 -6.95
N ALA A 72 7.76 9.18 -8.00
CA ALA A 72 7.33 10.57 -7.89
C ALA A 72 6.13 10.77 -6.97
N LEU A 73 5.35 9.70 -6.72
CA LEU A 73 4.16 9.75 -5.87
C LEU A 73 4.44 9.33 -4.43
N HIS A 74 5.65 8.86 -4.11
CA HIS A 74 5.95 8.35 -2.77
C HIS A 74 5.78 9.43 -1.70
N ARG A 75 6.22 10.67 -1.98
CA ARG A 75 6.12 11.77 -1.01
C ARG A 75 4.66 12.11 -0.71
N ALA A 76 3.80 12.12 -1.72
CA ALA A 76 2.38 12.40 -1.52
C ALA A 76 1.71 11.34 -0.65
N VAL A 77 2.06 10.06 -0.87
CA VAL A 77 1.55 8.98 -0.03
C VAL A 77 2.07 9.13 1.40
N LEU A 78 3.36 9.40 1.56
CA LEU A 78 3.96 9.59 2.88
C LEU A 78 3.23 10.68 3.66
N ASN A 79 2.91 11.79 3.00
CA ASN A 79 2.20 12.89 3.65
C ASN A 79 0.82 12.48 4.15
N GLN A 80 0.10 11.66 3.40
CA GLN A 80 -1.19 11.11 3.84
C GLN A 80 -1.02 10.17 5.03
N VAL A 81 -0.03 9.29 4.95
CA VAL A 81 0.24 8.32 6.03
C VAL A 81 0.59 9.06 7.31
N ALA A 82 1.44 10.09 7.22
CA ALA A 82 1.87 10.85 8.40
C ALA A 82 0.70 11.52 9.12
N LYS A 83 -0.31 11.96 8.39
CA LYS A 83 -1.50 12.57 9.00
C LYS A 83 -2.36 11.58 9.77
N LYS A 84 -2.34 10.31 9.38
CA LYS A 84 -3.19 9.28 9.96
C LYS A 84 -2.46 8.41 10.98
N ASN A 85 -1.20 8.13 10.73
CA ASN A 85 -0.42 7.22 11.57
C ASN A 85 1.07 7.56 11.48
N PRO A 86 1.55 8.42 12.39
CA PRO A 86 2.97 8.82 12.39
C PRO A 86 3.95 7.67 12.51
N ASP A 87 3.59 6.61 13.23
CA ASP A 87 4.46 5.44 13.38
C ASP A 87 4.67 4.74 12.05
N LYS A 88 3.60 4.57 11.27
CA LYS A 88 3.68 3.97 9.94
C LYS A 88 4.46 4.87 8.99
N ALA A 89 4.33 6.19 9.14
CA ALA A 89 5.11 7.13 8.33
C ALA A 89 6.61 6.96 8.59
N ASN A 90 7.00 6.75 9.84
CA ASN A 90 8.41 6.52 10.17
C ASN A 90 8.92 5.21 9.58
N ILE A 91 8.10 4.15 9.64
CA ILE A 91 8.43 2.87 9.01
C ILE A 91 8.62 3.05 7.50
N MET A 92 7.71 3.79 6.88
CA MET A 92 7.75 4.05 5.44
C MET A 92 9.00 4.85 5.05
N ARG A 93 9.34 5.91 5.82
CA ARG A 93 10.55 6.70 5.57
C ARG A 93 11.81 5.82 5.63
N ALA A 94 11.91 5.01 6.68
CA ALA A 94 13.06 4.13 6.87
C ALA A 94 13.18 3.13 5.72
N PHE A 95 12.06 2.53 5.33
CA PHE A 95 12.05 1.53 4.27
C PHE A 95 12.46 2.12 2.92
N LEU A 96 11.90 3.28 2.58
CA LEU A 96 12.14 3.92 1.28
C LEU A 96 13.40 4.79 1.25
N GLY A 97 14.07 4.96 2.39
CA GLY A 97 15.24 5.82 2.47
C GLY A 97 14.91 7.30 2.30
N MET A 98 13.71 7.73 2.71
CA MET A 98 13.28 9.11 2.59
C MET A 98 13.61 9.88 3.86
N PRO A 99 14.37 10.99 3.76
CA PRO A 99 14.72 11.76 4.96
C PRO A 99 13.50 12.51 5.49
N VAL A 100 13.54 12.81 6.78
CA VAL A 100 12.58 13.74 7.38
C VAL A 100 12.94 15.15 6.90
N GLU A 101 11.96 15.87 6.37
CA GLU A 101 12.17 17.24 5.93
C GLU A 101 12.13 18.18 7.14
N ALA A 102 12.98 19.22 7.11
CA ALA A 102 13.11 20.14 8.24
C ALA A 102 11.82 20.88 8.54
N ASP A 103 10.98 21.07 7.54
CA ASP A 103 9.73 21.83 7.65
C ASP A 103 8.52 20.96 7.98
N ASP A 104 8.71 19.70 8.14
CA ASP A 104 7.60 18.76 8.40
C ASP A 104 7.01 18.91 9.80
#